data_edf9387d7b9963bc9504a4ae35240541
#
_entry.id   edf9387d7b9963bc9504a4ae35240541
#
_cell.length_a   1.000
_cell.length_b   1.000
_cell.length_c   1.000
_cell.angle_alpha   90.00
_cell.angle_beta   90.00
_cell.angle_gamma   90.00
#
_symmetry.space_group_name_H-M   'P 1'
#
loop_
_entity.id
_entity.type
_entity.pdbx_description
1 polymer ?
#
loop_
_entity_poly.entity_id
_entity_poly.type
_entity_poly.pdbx_seq_one_letter_code
_entity_poly.pdbx_strand_id
1 'polypeptide(L)'
;EPDMRSAEEVIAYLDKLRMIVQYLGASDCKMQEGSMRADVNLSVREAGAKEFGTRTEMKNIGSFKAIARAIEAETARQIDLIESGEKVVQETRRWNDDQGYSYAMRSKEDAQDYRYFPEPDLVPIVISDEWLQRIKDSQPELREAKRQRYQDEFGLPEYDANILTSAKKMADVFEATTAI
;
A
#
# COMPACT_ATOMS: atom_id res chain seq x y z
N GLU A 1 -3.35 -0.52 -8.43
CA GLU A 1 -3.42 0.15 -9.74
C GLU A 1 -2.10 -0.03 -10.50
N PRO A 2 -2.10 -0.14 -11.82
CA PRO A 2 -0.89 -0.34 -12.62
C PRO A 2 -0.15 0.97 -12.93
N ASP A 3 -0.26 1.97 -12.07
CA ASP A 3 0.32 3.30 -12.25
C ASP A 3 1.75 3.41 -11.75
N MET A 4 2.12 2.58 -10.77
CA MET A 4 3.44 2.62 -10.14
C MET A 4 4.50 1.99 -11.05
N ARG A 5 5.69 2.58 -11.04
CA ARG A 5 6.81 2.20 -11.93
C ARG A 5 8.08 1.82 -11.19
N SER A 6 8.14 2.02 -9.88
CA SER A 6 9.31 1.66 -9.07
C SER A 6 8.95 1.16 -7.68
N ALA A 7 9.90 0.53 -7.01
CA ALA A 7 9.74 0.11 -5.61
C ALA A 7 9.56 1.31 -4.68
N GLU A 8 10.25 2.42 -4.95
CA GLU A 8 10.17 3.66 -4.17
C GLU A 8 8.76 4.26 -4.22
N GLU A 9 8.13 4.31 -5.40
CA GLU A 9 6.75 4.76 -5.55
C GLU A 9 5.77 3.90 -4.75
N VAL A 10 5.95 2.57 -4.79
CA VAL A 10 5.14 1.63 -4.01
C VAL A 10 5.29 1.86 -2.51
N ILE A 11 6.52 2.04 -2.03
CA ILE A 11 6.78 2.31 -0.61
C ILE A 11 6.20 3.66 -0.18
N ALA A 12 6.38 4.70 -0.98
CA ALA A 12 5.81 6.03 -0.71
C ALA A 12 4.26 5.98 -0.64
N TYR A 13 3.63 5.26 -1.55
CA TYR A 13 2.18 5.03 -1.54
C TYR A 13 1.72 4.31 -0.27
N LEU A 14 2.37 3.20 0.06
CA LEU A 14 2.01 2.40 1.24
C LEU A 14 2.25 3.16 2.55
N ASP A 15 3.32 3.95 2.62
CA ASP A 15 3.60 4.77 3.80
C ASP A 15 2.52 5.85 3.98
N LYS A 16 2.15 6.53 2.90
CA LYS A 16 1.06 7.52 2.93
C LYS A 16 -0.27 6.89 3.32
N LEU A 17 -0.62 5.74 2.74
CA LEU A 17 -1.83 5.00 3.08
C LEU A 17 -1.84 4.59 4.56
N ARG A 18 -0.74 4.04 5.05
CA ARG A 18 -0.56 3.68 6.46
C ARG A 18 -0.81 4.88 7.38
N MET A 19 -0.21 6.03 7.07
CA MET A 19 -0.38 7.25 7.85
C MET A 19 -1.84 7.71 7.88
N ILE A 20 -2.53 7.70 6.76
CA ILE A 20 -3.95 8.07 6.68
C ILE A 20 -4.78 7.14 7.58
N VAL A 21 -4.61 5.84 7.43
CA VAL A 21 -5.39 4.83 8.18
C VAL A 21 -5.13 4.90 9.68
N GLN A 22 -3.87 5.14 10.08
CA GLN A 22 -3.51 5.33 11.50
C GLN A 22 -4.08 6.63 12.08
N TYR A 23 -4.04 7.74 11.36
CA TYR A 23 -4.61 9.02 11.80
C TYR A 23 -6.14 8.97 11.92
N LEU A 24 -6.80 8.22 11.05
CA LEU A 24 -8.23 7.93 11.15
C LEU A 24 -8.58 6.99 12.31
N GLY A 25 -7.59 6.35 12.92
CA GLY A 25 -7.81 5.35 13.98
C GLY A 25 -8.46 4.06 13.50
N ALA A 26 -8.45 3.79 12.18
CA ALA A 26 -9.07 2.62 11.59
C ALA A 26 -8.23 1.34 11.74
N SER A 27 -6.88 1.45 11.79
CA SER A 27 -5.96 0.34 12.02
C SER A 27 -4.63 0.85 12.56
N ASP A 28 -3.90 0.00 13.27
CA ASP A 28 -2.50 0.23 13.65
C ASP A 28 -1.52 -0.10 12.52
N CYS A 29 -2.00 -0.72 11.44
CA CYS A 29 -1.25 -1.06 10.23
C CYS A 29 0.03 -1.86 10.46
N LYS A 30 0.01 -2.81 11.39
CA LYS A 30 1.15 -3.70 11.66
C LYS A 30 1.11 -4.91 10.74
N MET A 31 2.05 -5.01 9.83
CA MET A 31 2.10 -6.12 8.87
C MET A 31 2.36 -7.47 9.56
N GLN A 32 3.23 -7.51 10.58
CA GLN A 32 3.55 -8.74 11.32
C GLN A 32 2.37 -9.27 12.14
N GLU A 33 1.46 -8.40 12.56
CA GLU A 33 0.24 -8.77 13.30
C GLU A 33 -0.96 -8.98 12.38
N GLY A 34 -0.79 -8.79 11.07
CA GLY A 34 -1.84 -9.00 10.06
C GLY A 34 -2.87 -7.89 9.95
N SER A 35 -2.70 -6.76 10.65
CA SER A 35 -3.61 -5.61 10.54
C SER A 35 -3.37 -4.74 9.29
N MET A 36 -2.32 -5.03 8.54
CA MET A 36 -2.09 -4.53 7.17
C MET A 36 -1.44 -5.62 6.34
N ARG A 37 -1.90 -5.81 5.10
CA ARG A 37 -1.32 -6.76 4.15
C ARG A 37 -1.12 -6.08 2.80
N ALA A 38 -0.10 -6.51 2.08
CA ALA A 38 0.15 -6.09 0.72
C ALA A 38 0.53 -7.30 -0.13
N ASP A 39 -0.17 -7.48 -1.24
CA ASP A 39 0.18 -8.42 -2.30
C ASP A 39 0.67 -7.60 -3.49
N VAL A 40 1.80 -7.98 -4.07
CA VAL A 40 2.41 -7.25 -5.18
C VAL A 40 2.07 -7.94 -6.49
N ASN A 41 1.46 -7.20 -7.41
CA ASN A 41 1.24 -7.62 -8.78
C ASN A 41 2.22 -6.88 -9.68
N LEU A 42 3.07 -7.60 -10.38
CA LEU A 42 4.15 -7.05 -11.18
C LEU A 42 4.18 -7.65 -12.59
N SER A 43 4.41 -6.82 -13.59
CA SER A 43 4.75 -7.23 -14.95
C SER A 43 5.82 -6.30 -15.51
N VAL A 44 6.69 -6.82 -16.37
CA VAL A 44 7.71 -6.07 -17.09
C VAL A 44 7.31 -5.93 -18.55
N ARG A 45 7.59 -4.79 -19.16
CA ARG A 45 7.40 -4.51 -20.57
C ARG A 45 8.53 -3.66 -21.12
N GLU A 46 8.74 -3.68 -22.41
CA GLU A 46 9.67 -2.77 -23.08
C GLU A 46 9.29 -1.30 -22.86
N ALA A 47 10.29 -0.45 -22.76
CA ALA A 47 10.07 0.99 -22.64
C ALA A 47 9.30 1.52 -23.86
N GLY A 48 8.19 2.22 -23.61
CA GLY A 48 7.31 2.74 -24.67
C GLY A 48 6.23 1.78 -25.18
N ALA A 49 6.24 0.51 -24.76
CA ALA A 49 5.14 -0.41 -25.07
C ALA A 49 3.85 0.05 -24.42
N LYS A 50 2.72 -0.07 -25.13
CA LYS A 50 1.39 0.29 -24.61
C LYS A 50 0.80 -0.82 -23.74
N GLU A 51 0.96 -2.06 -24.18
CA GLU A 51 0.42 -3.24 -23.50
C GLU A 51 1.29 -3.63 -22.31
N PHE A 52 0.64 -4.10 -21.24
CA PHE A 52 1.34 -4.67 -20.10
C PHE A 52 1.92 -6.05 -20.41
N GLY A 53 3.02 -6.39 -19.76
CA GLY A 53 3.56 -7.74 -19.77
C GLY A 53 2.70 -8.73 -18.97
N THR A 54 3.14 -9.99 -18.95
CA THR A 54 2.47 -11.04 -18.16
C THR A 54 2.66 -10.78 -16.66
N ARG A 55 1.56 -10.73 -15.94
CA ARG A 55 1.52 -10.42 -14.51
C ARG A 55 1.86 -11.63 -13.64
N THR A 56 2.71 -11.44 -12.64
CA THR A 56 2.87 -12.34 -11.51
C THR A 56 2.35 -11.68 -10.23
N GLU A 57 1.82 -12.49 -9.30
CA GLU A 57 1.34 -12.04 -8.00
C GLU A 57 2.28 -12.56 -6.92
N MET A 58 2.91 -11.67 -6.16
CA MET A 58 3.79 -12.07 -5.05
C MET A 58 3.07 -11.92 -3.72
N LYS A 59 3.11 -12.99 -2.92
CA LYS A 59 2.50 -13.09 -1.59
C LYS A 59 3.53 -13.36 -0.50
N ASN A 60 3.08 -13.32 0.76
CA ASN A 60 3.89 -13.59 1.95
C ASN A 60 4.98 -12.53 2.19
N ILE A 61 4.65 -11.28 1.99
CA ILE A 61 5.58 -10.17 2.18
C ILE A 61 5.25 -9.47 3.49
N GLY A 62 6.17 -9.54 4.46
CA GLY A 62 5.92 -9.15 5.86
C GLY A 62 6.37 -7.73 6.25
N SER A 63 6.96 -6.95 5.34
CA SER A 63 7.43 -5.59 5.64
C SER A 63 7.56 -4.75 4.37
N PHE A 64 7.57 -3.43 4.50
CA PHE A 64 7.82 -2.51 3.39
C PHE A 64 9.19 -2.73 2.75
N LYS A 65 10.20 -3.01 3.56
CA LYS A 65 11.53 -3.37 3.06
C LYS A 65 11.50 -4.66 2.24
N ALA A 66 10.74 -5.65 2.67
CA ALA A 66 10.58 -6.90 1.93
C ALA A 66 9.79 -6.68 0.63
N ILE A 67 8.82 -5.75 0.60
CA ILE A 67 8.11 -5.37 -0.63
C ILE A 67 9.08 -4.80 -1.67
N ALA A 68 9.94 -3.86 -1.29
CA ALA A 68 10.93 -3.30 -2.20
C ALA A 68 11.85 -4.38 -2.78
N ARG A 69 12.42 -5.24 -1.92
CA ARG A 69 13.27 -6.36 -2.35
C ARG A 69 12.54 -7.35 -3.27
N ALA A 70 11.29 -7.64 -2.97
CA ALA A 70 10.48 -8.54 -3.79
C ALA A 70 10.22 -7.97 -5.18
N ILE A 71 9.93 -6.67 -5.28
CA ILE A 71 9.76 -5.96 -6.56
C ILE A 71 11.04 -5.99 -7.37
N GLU A 72 12.18 -5.65 -6.78
CA GLU A 72 13.48 -5.65 -7.46
C GLU A 72 13.86 -7.05 -7.97
N ALA A 73 13.75 -8.07 -7.11
CA ALA A 73 14.09 -9.44 -7.46
C ALA A 73 13.17 -10.02 -8.56
N GLU A 74 11.87 -9.74 -8.48
CA GLU A 74 10.91 -10.23 -9.47
C GLU A 74 11.06 -9.49 -10.81
N THR A 75 11.38 -8.19 -10.77
CA THR A 75 11.68 -7.41 -11.98
C THR A 75 12.89 -8.00 -12.69
N ALA A 76 13.99 -8.24 -11.97
CA ALA A 76 15.19 -8.86 -12.53
C ALA A 76 14.88 -10.25 -13.13
N ARG A 77 14.16 -11.10 -12.39
CA ARG A 77 13.76 -12.43 -12.88
C ARG A 77 12.96 -12.38 -14.18
N GLN A 78 11.99 -11.47 -14.29
CA GLN A 78 11.17 -11.34 -15.50
C GLN A 78 11.98 -10.82 -16.69
N ILE A 79 12.90 -9.88 -16.45
CA ILE A 79 13.82 -9.39 -17.48
C ILE A 79 14.70 -10.53 -17.98
N ASP A 80 15.34 -11.28 -17.09
CA ASP A 80 16.22 -12.40 -17.45
C ASP A 80 15.48 -13.46 -18.29
N LEU A 81 14.23 -13.79 -17.94
CA LEU A 81 13.39 -14.72 -18.74
C LEU A 81 13.13 -14.18 -20.15
N ILE A 82 12.72 -12.91 -20.24
CA ILE A 82 12.39 -12.28 -21.53
C ILE A 82 13.64 -12.20 -22.42
N GLU A 83 14.78 -11.81 -21.86
CA GLU A 83 16.06 -11.69 -22.59
C GLU A 83 16.61 -13.05 -23.02
N SER A 84 16.34 -14.13 -22.27
CA SER A 84 16.67 -15.49 -22.67
C SER A 84 15.73 -16.11 -23.71
N GLY A 85 14.67 -15.37 -24.10
CA GLY A 85 13.65 -15.83 -25.05
C GLY A 85 12.57 -16.73 -24.43
N GLU A 86 12.55 -16.80 -23.12
CA GLU A 86 11.51 -17.52 -22.37
C GLU A 86 10.29 -16.61 -22.12
N LYS A 87 9.17 -17.21 -21.72
CA LYS A 87 7.95 -16.46 -21.42
C LYS A 87 7.70 -16.42 -19.92
N VAL A 88 7.33 -15.25 -19.46
CA VAL A 88 6.79 -15.10 -18.11
C VAL A 88 5.44 -15.82 -18.04
N VAL A 89 5.25 -16.67 -17.04
CA VAL A 89 3.99 -17.39 -16.79
C VAL A 89 3.17 -16.60 -15.76
N GLN A 90 1.86 -16.47 -16.00
CA GLN A 90 0.96 -15.86 -15.02
C GLN A 90 0.75 -16.82 -13.84
N GLU A 91 1.34 -16.50 -12.71
CA GLU A 91 1.33 -17.35 -11.52
C GLU A 91 1.33 -16.55 -10.23
N THR A 92 0.92 -17.21 -9.14
CA THR A 92 1.13 -16.70 -7.78
C THR A 92 2.44 -17.25 -7.26
N ARG A 93 3.30 -16.36 -6.76
CA ARG A 93 4.63 -16.66 -6.22
C ARG A 93 4.68 -16.32 -4.73
N ARG A 94 5.42 -17.09 -3.97
CA ARG A 94 5.68 -16.82 -2.55
C ARG A 94 7.05 -16.19 -2.39
N TRP A 95 7.10 -15.06 -1.72
CA TRP A 95 8.35 -14.42 -1.35
C TRP A 95 9.02 -15.14 -0.18
N ASN A 96 10.31 -15.39 -0.31
CA ASN A 96 11.19 -15.86 0.76
C ASN A 96 12.17 -14.72 1.09
N ASP A 97 11.92 -14.05 2.23
CA ASP A 97 12.67 -12.86 2.62
C ASP A 97 14.11 -13.18 3.03
N ASP A 98 14.35 -14.34 3.61
CA ASP A 98 15.68 -14.78 4.06
C ASP A 98 16.60 -15.08 2.89
N GLN A 99 16.05 -15.67 1.84
CA GLN A 99 16.81 -16.08 0.66
C GLN A 99 16.77 -15.05 -0.47
N GLY A 100 15.89 -14.05 -0.38
CA GLY A 100 15.80 -12.95 -1.36
C GLY A 100 15.29 -13.37 -2.74
N TYR A 101 14.44 -14.40 -2.83
CA TYR A 101 13.81 -14.81 -4.09
C TYR A 101 12.35 -15.24 -3.89
N SER A 102 11.64 -15.35 -4.99
CA SER A 102 10.27 -15.88 -5.03
C SER A 102 10.22 -17.23 -5.73
N TYR A 103 9.29 -18.09 -5.33
CA TYR A 103 9.04 -19.38 -5.98
C TYR A 103 7.56 -19.55 -6.29
N ALA A 104 7.25 -20.23 -7.40
CA ALA A 104 5.89 -20.53 -7.81
C ALA A 104 5.16 -21.35 -6.75
N MET A 105 3.94 -20.96 -6.40
CA MET A 105 3.12 -21.72 -5.45
C MET A 105 2.27 -22.74 -6.20
N ARG A 106 1.30 -22.29 -6.95
CA ARG A 106 0.38 -23.11 -7.73
C ARG A 106 -0.01 -22.31 -8.95
N SER A 107 0.06 -22.90 -10.13
CA SER A 107 -0.50 -22.25 -11.31
C SER A 107 -2.02 -22.15 -11.13
N LYS A 108 -2.57 -20.97 -11.32
CA LYS A 108 -4.02 -20.78 -11.43
C LYS A 108 -4.44 -21.18 -12.83
N GLU A 109 -4.43 -22.45 -13.16
CA GLU A 109 -5.03 -22.94 -14.41
C GLU A 109 -6.55 -22.85 -14.39
N ASP A 110 -7.15 -22.78 -13.18
CA ASP A 110 -8.59 -22.56 -13.00
C ASP A 110 -8.82 -21.16 -12.45
N ALA A 111 -9.13 -20.19 -13.31
CA ALA A 111 -9.80 -18.97 -12.89
C ALA A 111 -11.13 -19.37 -12.25
N GLN A 112 -11.15 -19.51 -10.94
CA GLN A 112 -12.38 -19.81 -10.24
C GLN A 112 -13.38 -18.70 -10.52
N ASP A 113 -14.57 -19.07 -10.94
CA ASP A 113 -15.70 -18.18 -10.98
C ASP A 113 -15.97 -17.67 -9.56
N TYR A 114 -15.59 -16.41 -9.29
CA TYR A 114 -15.76 -15.77 -7.99
C TYR A 114 -17.22 -15.49 -7.66
N ARG A 115 -18.18 -15.88 -8.53
CA ARG A 115 -19.62 -15.73 -8.32
C ARG A 115 -19.97 -14.33 -7.85
N TYR A 116 -19.60 -13.31 -8.63
CA TYR A 116 -19.97 -11.93 -8.36
C TYR A 116 -21.49 -11.73 -8.56
N PHE A 117 -22.24 -12.00 -7.52
CA PHE A 117 -23.67 -11.70 -7.44
C PHE A 117 -23.98 -11.13 -6.05
N PRO A 118 -25.01 -10.28 -5.93
CA PRO A 118 -25.44 -9.76 -4.63
C PRO A 118 -25.80 -10.90 -3.68
N GLU A 119 -25.34 -10.84 -2.44
CA GLU A 119 -25.74 -11.78 -1.41
C GLU A 119 -27.23 -11.57 -1.09
N PRO A 120 -28.08 -12.59 -1.24
CA PRO A 120 -29.54 -12.43 -1.11
C PRO A 120 -29.98 -12.05 0.32
N ASP A 121 -29.18 -12.38 1.33
CA ASP A 121 -29.47 -12.06 2.73
C ASP A 121 -29.04 -10.66 3.15
N LEU A 122 -28.35 -9.91 2.28
CA LEU A 122 -27.93 -8.55 2.54
C LEU A 122 -28.83 -7.54 1.85
N VAL A 123 -29.38 -6.64 2.63
CA VAL A 123 -30.17 -5.52 2.09
C VAL A 123 -29.22 -4.46 1.46
N PRO A 124 -29.67 -3.74 0.42
CA PRO A 124 -28.90 -2.63 -0.13
C PRO A 124 -28.55 -1.59 0.92
N ILE A 125 -27.30 -1.18 0.99
CA ILE A 125 -26.83 -0.10 1.86
C ILE A 125 -27.05 1.22 1.12
N VAL A 126 -27.87 2.10 1.67
CA VAL A 126 -28.11 3.44 1.13
C VAL A 126 -27.34 4.44 1.96
N ILE A 127 -26.37 5.11 1.32
CA ILE A 127 -25.55 6.14 1.96
C ILE A 127 -26.15 7.50 1.60
N SER A 128 -26.72 8.20 2.60
CA SER A 128 -27.32 9.52 2.38
C SER A 128 -26.26 10.64 2.37
N ASP A 129 -26.62 11.77 1.77
CA ASP A 129 -25.75 12.96 1.75
C ASP A 129 -25.48 13.49 3.16
N GLU A 130 -26.47 13.40 4.06
CA GLU A 130 -26.29 13.78 5.47
C GLU A 130 -25.30 12.86 6.18
N TRP A 131 -25.31 11.55 5.86
CA TRP A 131 -24.33 10.62 6.41
C TRP A 131 -22.93 10.93 5.91
N LEU A 132 -22.77 11.17 4.62
CA LEU A 132 -21.48 11.58 4.03
C LEU A 132 -20.98 12.89 4.63
N GLN A 133 -21.86 13.89 4.78
CA GLN A 133 -21.48 15.20 5.34
C GLN A 133 -21.01 15.05 6.79
N ARG A 134 -21.75 14.30 7.60
CA ARG A 134 -21.40 14.04 8.99
C ARG A 134 -20.03 13.35 9.13
N ILE A 135 -19.70 12.40 8.23
CA ILE A 135 -18.39 11.76 8.21
C ILE A 135 -17.30 12.76 7.84
N LYS A 136 -17.51 13.57 6.80
CA LYS A 136 -16.58 14.63 6.39
C LYS A 136 -16.29 15.62 7.53
N ASP A 137 -17.32 16.04 8.25
CA ASP A 137 -17.21 17.00 9.36
C ASP A 137 -16.50 16.40 10.58
N SER A 138 -16.53 15.06 10.72
CA SER A 138 -15.89 14.33 11.82
C SER A 138 -14.47 13.86 11.51
N GLN A 139 -13.97 14.07 10.28
CA GLN A 139 -12.62 13.66 9.92
C GLN A 139 -11.57 14.42 10.73
N PRO A 140 -10.61 13.73 11.34
CA PRO A 140 -9.49 14.41 11.99
C PRO A 140 -8.58 15.06 10.95
N GLU A 141 -7.86 16.07 11.37
CA GLU A 141 -6.78 16.63 10.55
C GLU A 141 -5.74 15.55 10.27
N LEU A 142 -5.47 15.28 9.00
CA LEU A 142 -4.51 14.27 8.58
C LEU A 142 -3.07 14.78 8.72
N ARG A 143 -2.13 13.84 8.72
CA ARG A 143 -0.70 14.11 8.93
C ARG A 143 -0.14 15.25 8.08
N GLU A 144 -0.44 15.26 6.78
CA GLU A 144 0.12 16.27 5.85
C GLU A 144 -0.35 17.69 6.19
N ALA A 145 -1.64 17.87 6.45
CA ALA A 145 -2.19 19.16 6.85
C ALA A 145 -1.60 19.59 8.21
N LYS A 146 -1.53 18.67 9.17
CA LYS A 146 -0.97 18.93 10.50
C LYS A 146 0.52 19.31 10.43
N ARG A 147 1.30 18.62 9.58
CA ARG A 147 2.71 18.94 9.35
C ARG A 147 2.88 20.35 8.79
N GLN A 148 2.09 20.72 7.79
CA GLN A 148 2.13 22.06 7.22
C GLN A 148 1.74 23.10 8.28
N ARG A 149 0.67 22.87 9.02
CA ARG A 149 0.24 23.76 10.08
C ARG A 149 1.31 23.97 11.17
N TYR A 150 2.04 22.91 11.53
CA TYR A 150 3.13 23.03 12.53
C TYR A 150 4.27 23.93 12.03
N GLN A 151 4.56 23.93 10.75
CA GLN A 151 5.54 24.86 10.20
C GLN A 151 5.01 26.30 10.16
N ASP A 152 3.75 26.48 9.79
CA ASP A 152 3.15 27.80 9.60
C ASP A 152 2.81 28.49 10.95
N GLU A 153 2.23 27.76 11.89
CA GLU A 153 1.76 28.32 13.18
C GLU A 153 2.83 28.35 14.26
N PHE A 154 3.65 27.30 14.34
CA PHE A 154 4.69 27.18 15.38
C PHE A 154 6.09 27.51 14.88
N GLY A 155 6.27 27.80 13.59
CA GLY A 155 7.57 28.10 12.99
C GLY A 155 8.56 26.93 13.04
N LEU A 156 8.06 25.69 13.12
CA LEU A 156 8.92 24.52 13.22
C LEU A 156 9.64 24.22 11.91
N PRO A 157 10.93 23.83 11.95
CA PRO A 157 11.61 23.26 10.81
C PRO A 157 10.87 22.03 10.26
N GLU A 158 10.96 21.78 8.99
CA GLU A 158 10.32 20.62 8.33
C GLU A 158 10.69 19.28 9.02
N TYR A 159 11.94 19.14 9.40
CA TYR A 159 12.44 17.96 10.11
C TYR A 159 11.69 17.70 11.43
N ASP A 160 11.53 18.73 12.26
CA ASP A 160 10.85 18.62 13.54
C ASP A 160 9.34 18.38 13.35
N ALA A 161 8.71 19.07 12.41
CA ALA A 161 7.32 18.85 12.04
C ALA A 161 7.08 17.42 11.55
N ASN A 162 8.01 16.84 10.78
CA ASN A 162 7.95 15.45 10.32
C ASN A 162 8.02 14.46 11.49
N ILE A 163 8.91 14.70 12.48
CA ILE A 163 9.04 13.85 13.66
C ILE A 163 7.75 13.91 14.51
N LEU A 164 7.30 15.10 14.86
CA LEU A 164 6.13 15.30 15.71
C LEU A 164 4.84 14.73 15.09
N THR A 165 4.74 14.71 13.77
CA THR A 165 3.59 14.15 13.07
C THR A 165 3.79 12.70 12.62
N SER A 166 4.90 12.05 12.96
CA SER A 166 5.17 10.65 12.57
C SER A 166 4.22 9.64 13.23
N ALA A 167 3.60 10.01 14.34
CA ALA A 167 2.55 9.23 14.99
C ALA A 167 1.47 10.17 15.55
N LYS A 168 0.20 9.79 15.38
CA LYS A 168 -0.94 10.59 15.86
C LYS A 168 -0.81 10.94 17.35
N LYS A 169 -0.46 9.96 18.19
CA LYS A 169 -0.29 10.19 19.65
C LYS A 169 0.78 11.23 19.98
N MET A 170 1.86 11.28 19.20
CA MET A 170 2.92 12.27 19.40
C MET A 170 2.42 13.67 19.02
N ALA A 171 1.71 13.79 17.91
CA ALA A 171 1.08 15.03 17.51
C ALA A 171 0.05 15.52 18.54
N ASP A 172 -0.79 14.64 19.05
CA ASP A 172 -1.78 14.95 20.08
C ASP A 172 -1.12 15.47 21.38
N VAL A 173 -0.01 14.86 21.81
CA VAL A 173 0.75 15.33 22.98
C VAL A 173 1.39 16.70 22.73
N PHE A 174 1.98 16.91 21.57
CA PHE A 174 2.55 18.21 21.20
C PHE A 174 1.50 19.31 21.24
N GLU A 175 0.35 19.10 20.61
CA GLU A 175 -0.75 20.08 20.61
C GLU A 175 -1.29 20.36 22.01
N ALA A 176 -1.48 19.32 22.82
CA ALA A 176 -1.91 19.50 24.21
C ALA A 176 -0.89 20.31 25.05
N THR A 177 0.40 20.17 24.74
CA THR A 177 1.47 20.91 25.43
C THR A 177 1.55 22.38 25.01
N THR A 178 1.29 22.65 23.73
CA THR A 178 1.33 24.03 23.18
C THR A 178 0.05 24.83 23.47
N ALA A 179 -1.02 24.18 23.90
CA ALA A 179 -2.28 24.82 24.28
C ALA A 179 -2.30 25.36 25.71
N ILE A 180 -1.22 25.16 26.50
CA ILE A 180 -1.03 25.67 27.84
C ILE A 180 -0.34 27.04 27.80
#